data_3d391ee25ac2d1030c4775d80f67363b
#
_entry.id   3d391ee25ac2d1030c4775d80f67363b
#
_cell.length_a   1.000
_cell.length_b   1.000
_cell.length_c   1.000
_cell.angle_alpha   90.00
_cell.angle_beta   90.00
_cell.angle_gamma   90.00
#
_symmetry.space_group_name_H-M   'P 1'
#
loop_
_entity.id
_entity.type
_entity.pdbx_description
1 polymer ?
#
loop_
_entity_poly.entity_id
_entity_poly.type
_entity_poly.pdbx_seq_one_letter_code
_entity_poly.pdbx_strand_id
1 'polypeptide(L)'
;MTFPYSPRASLRPLKMMAVALLLAALAACSTIDRGKAPALQANADWTVLPFANHTETPMAGSRAESVAEALLHARGVGRLKRYTSNTQAEALFDAADTKRQEQALAWAREQGVRYALGGTVDEWRYKVGVDGEPAAGITLQIIDVQSGEILWSGAGGKSGWSREALSAVAQKLIRELLNAGLSGAR
;
A
#
# COMPACT_ATOMS: atom_id res chain seq x y z
N MET A 1 47.47 -53.81 11.49
CA MET A 1 46.52 -52.99 12.31
C MET A 1 46.03 -51.85 11.45
N THR A 2 44.82 -51.93 10.92
CA THR A 2 44.16 -50.94 10.05
C THR A 2 43.13 -50.18 10.90
N PHE A 3 43.35 -48.88 11.12
CA PHE A 3 42.38 -48.04 11.81
C PHE A 3 41.23 -47.69 10.87
N PRO A 4 39.96 -47.76 11.32
CA PRO A 4 38.84 -47.39 10.49
C PRO A 4 38.73 -45.86 10.41
N TYR A 5 38.76 -45.34 9.17
CA TYR A 5 38.48 -43.92 8.86
C TYR A 5 36.97 -43.64 9.04
N SER A 6 36.63 -42.87 10.06
CA SER A 6 35.26 -42.42 10.31
C SER A 6 35.00 -41.16 9.48
N PRO A 7 34.05 -41.14 8.52
CA PRO A 7 33.70 -39.91 7.78
C PRO A 7 32.97 -38.96 8.70
N ARG A 8 33.59 -37.82 9.04
CA ARG A 8 32.89 -36.72 9.69
C ARG A 8 31.81 -36.19 8.77
N ALA A 9 30.55 -36.58 9.02
CA ALA A 9 29.40 -36.01 8.34
C ALA A 9 29.45 -34.48 8.48
N SER A 10 29.52 -33.75 7.32
CA SER A 10 29.59 -32.31 7.34
C SER A 10 28.25 -31.73 7.80
N LEU A 11 28.22 -31.10 8.95
CA LEU A 11 27.05 -30.39 9.51
C LEU A 11 26.66 -29.10 8.72
N ARG A 12 27.43 -28.82 7.64
CA ARG A 12 27.20 -27.63 6.80
C ARG A 12 25.82 -27.56 6.12
N PRO A 13 25.30 -28.65 5.49
CA PRO A 13 23.98 -28.58 4.83
C PRO A 13 22.83 -28.39 5.83
N LEU A 14 22.95 -28.99 7.04
CA LEU A 14 21.92 -28.84 8.08
C LEU A 14 21.84 -27.40 8.60
N LYS A 15 22.99 -26.74 8.79
CA LYS A 15 23.05 -25.33 9.19
C LYS A 15 22.49 -24.39 8.13
N MET A 16 22.78 -24.63 6.85
CA MET A 16 22.23 -23.86 5.74
C MET A 16 20.71 -24.02 5.63
N MET A 17 20.20 -25.23 5.83
CA MET A 17 18.76 -25.52 5.82
C MET A 17 18.05 -24.85 7.01
N ALA A 18 18.64 -24.85 8.19
CA ALA A 18 18.10 -24.15 9.37
C ALA A 18 18.05 -22.63 9.17
N VAL A 19 19.08 -22.03 8.57
CA VAL A 19 19.11 -20.59 8.24
C VAL A 19 18.06 -20.25 7.18
N ALA A 20 17.90 -21.08 6.14
CA ALA A 20 16.88 -20.88 5.11
C ALA A 20 15.45 -20.98 5.68
N LEU A 21 15.19 -21.93 6.58
CA LEU A 21 13.91 -22.05 7.29
C LEU A 21 13.64 -20.85 8.21
N LEU A 22 14.66 -20.34 8.89
CA LEU A 22 14.54 -19.15 9.74
C LEU A 22 14.25 -17.89 8.91
N LEU A 23 14.89 -17.73 7.74
CA LEU A 23 14.63 -16.64 6.80
C LEU A 23 13.23 -16.73 6.18
N ALA A 24 12.72 -17.92 5.89
CA ALA A 24 11.36 -18.14 5.40
C ALA A 24 10.28 -17.79 6.45
N ALA A 25 10.56 -18.04 7.73
CA ALA A 25 9.65 -17.70 8.82
C ALA A 25 9.50 -16.18 9.04
N LEU A 26 10.47 -15.37 8.64
CA LEU A 26 10.46 -13.90 8.74
C LEU A 26 9.58 -13.22 7.68
N ALA A 27 9.12 -13.93 6.66
CA ALA A 27 8.29 -13.37 5.57
C ALA A 27 6.78 -13.30 5.88
N ALA A 28 6.32 -13.76 7.04
CA ALA A 28 4.91 -14.09 7.32
C ALA A 28 4.04 -12.91 7.85
N CYS A 29 4.50 -11.67 7.85
CA CYS A 29 3.78 -10.57 8.52
C CYS A 29 3.00 -9.65 7.58
N SER A 30 2.71 -10.03 6.35
CA SER A 30 1.84 -9.25 5.45
C SER A 30 0.85 -10.14 4.72
N THR A 31 -0.42 -9.70 4.68
CA THR A 31 -1.48 -10.30 3.86
C THR A 31 -1.83 -9.30 2.78
N ILE A 32 -1.87 -9.75 1.52
CA ILE A 32 -2.25 -8.91 0.38
C ILE A 32 -3.17 -9.71 -0.53
N ASP A 33 -4.40 -9.21 -0.70
CA ASP A 33 -5.37 -9.66 -1.68
C ASP A 33 -5.48 -8.63 -2.81
N ARG A 34 -5.42 -9.09 -4.06
CA ARG A 34 -5.36 -8.17 -5.21
C ARG A 34 -5.95 -8.77 -6.47
N GLY A 35 -6.57 -7.92 -7.28
CA GLY A 35 -7.00 -8.25 -8.63
C GLY A 35 -5.83 -8.41 -9.60
N LYS A 36 -6.14 -8.86 -10.82
CA LYS A 36 -5.19 -8.85 -11.95
C LYS A 36 -4.94 -7.40 -12.36
N ALA A 37 -3.67 -7.03 -12.59
CA ALA A 37 -3.33 -5.70 -13.05
C ALA A 37 -4.01 -5.37 -14.39
N PRO A 38 -4.65 -4.18 -14.51
CA PRO A 38 -5.27 -3.74 -15.75
C PRO A 38 -4.22 -3.28 -16.77
N ALA A 39 -4.60 -3.26 -18.05
CA ALA A 39 -3.81 -2.60 -19.08
C ALA A 39 -4.02 -1.07 -18.96
N LEU A 40 -3.00 -0.34 -18.55
CA LEU A 40 -3.03 1.11 -18.35
C LEU A 40 -2.21 1.82 -19.44
N GLN A 41 -2.68 3.02 -19.85
CA GLN A 41 -1.95 3.86 -20.80
C GLN A 41 -0.77 4.56 -20.12
N ALA A 42 0.44 4.39 -20.64
CA ALA A 42 1.67 4.90 -20.02
C ALA A 42 1.71 6.43 -19.82
N ASN A 43 1.18 7.20 -20.77
CA ASN A 43 1.24 8.67 -20.75
C ASN A 43 -0.08 9.33 -20.30
N ALA A 44 -0.97 8.57 -19.67
CA ALA A 44 -2.24 9.10 -19.19
C ALA A 44 -2.03 10.08 -18.02
N ASP A 45 -2.96 11.04 -17.89
CA ASP A 45 -3.01 11.91 -16.73
C ASP A 45 -3.64 11.17 -15.56
N TRP A 46 -3.06 11.32 -14.39
CA TRP A 46 -3.48 10.70 -13.13
C TRP A 46 -3.84 11.75 -12.08
N THR A 47 -4.62 11.32 -11.10
CA THR A 47 -4.79 12.03 -9.83
C THR A 47 -4.84 11.05 -8.67
N VAL A 48 -4.57 11.53 -7.47
CA VAL A 48 -4.87 10.81 -6.23
C VAL A 48 -6.11 11.44 -5.62
N LEU A 49 -7.13 10.62 -5.36
CA LEU A 49 -8.34 11.06 -4.66
C LEU A 49 -8.07 11.09 -3.16
N PRO A 50 -8.81 11.89 -2.38
CA PRO A 50 -8.75 11.84 -0.93
C PRO A 50 -9.01 10.42 -0.42
N PHE A 51 -8.15 9.91 0.47
CA PHE A 51 -8.35 8.58 1.06
C PHE A 51 -9.32 8.67 2.24
N ALA A 52 -10.30 7.76 2.28
CA ALA A 52 -11.17 7.63 3.43
C ALA A 52 -10.40 7.07 4.64
N ASN A 53 -10.74 7.57 5.82
CA ASN A 53 -10.11 7.15 7.07
C ASN A 53 -11.12 6.38 7.94
N HIS A 54 -11.04 5.06 7.95
CA HIS A 54 -11.88 4.18 8.78
C HIS A 54 -11.21 3.85 10.13
N THR A 55 -10.22 4.64 10.55
CA THR A 55 -9.48 4.42 11.81
C THR A 55 -9.75 5.54 12.81
N GLU A 56 -9.48 5.27 14.07
CA GLU A 56 -9.53 6.29 15.13
C GLU A 56 -8.33 7.26 15.08
N THR A 57 -7.30 6.97 14.26
CA THR A 57 -6.12 7.84 14.14
C THR A 57 -6.44 9.04 13.26
N PRO A 58 -6.41 10.27 13.79
CA PRO A 58 -6.70 11.45 12.98
C PRO A 58 -5.77 11.59 11.79
N MET A 59 -6.34 11.99 10.64
CA MET A 59 -5.62 12.25 9.40
C MET A 59 -4.85 11.03 8.82
N ALA A 60 -5.18 9.80 9.20
CA ALA A 60 -4.53 8.62 8.63
C ALA A 60 -4.73 8.54 7.12
N GLY A 61 -5.93 8.85 6.62
CA GLY A 61 -6.21 8.94 5.18
C GLY A 61 -5.29 9.92 4.46
N SER A 62 -5.18 11.16 4.92
CA SER A 62 -4.33 12.18 4.30
C SER A 62 -2.82 11.82 4.34
N ARG A 63 -2.37 11.11 5.37
CA ARG A 63 -1.00 10.62 5.46
C ARG A 63 -0.73 9.52 4.43
N ALA A 64 -1.65 8.56 4.30
CA ALA A 64 -1.56 7.50 3.31
C ALA A 64 -1.64 8.04 1.88
N GLU A 65 -2.54 9.00 1.61
CA GLU A 65 -2.67 9.74 0.36
C GLU A 65 -1.35 10.40 -0.06
N SER A 66 -0.71 11.14 0.86
CA SER A 66 0.58 11.81 0.59
C SER A 66 1.69 10.80 0.27
N VAL A 67 1.72 9.66 0.94
CA VAL A 67 2.67 8.58 0.66
C VAL A 67 2.39 7.97 -0.72
N ALA A 68 1.13 7.72 -1.06
CA ALA A 68 0.75 7.16 -2.35
C ALA A 68 1.11 8.10 -3.50
N GLU A 69 0.84 9.42 -3.34
CA GLU A 69 1.21 10.45 -4.31
C GLU A 69 2.73 10.47 -4.55
N ALA A 70 3.53 10.51 -3.49
CA ALA A 70 4.98 10.49 -3.59
C ALA A 70 5.51 9.22 -4.30
N LEU A 71 4.89 8.07 -4.02
CA LEU A 71 5.26 6.80 -4.66
C LEU A 71 4.85 6.73 -6.13
N LEU A 72 3.74 7.35 -6.55
CA LEU A 72 3.36 7.49 -7.96
C LEU A 72 4.33 8.38 -8.71
N HIS A 73 4.69 9.53 -8.14
CA HIS A 73 5.72 10.40 -8.70
C HIS A 73 7.07 9.69 -8.88
N ALA A 74 7.51 8.95 -7.87
CA ALA A 74 8.77 8.20 -7.92
C ALA A 74 8.78 7.09 -9.00
N ARG A 75 7.60 6.64 -9.46
CA ARG A 75 7.46 5.66 -10.56
C ARG A 75 7.37 6.29 -11.94
N GLY A 76 7.33 7.61 -12.02
CA GLY A 76 7.15 8.30 -13.30
C GLY A 76 5.78 8.01 -13.94
N VAL A 77 4.76 7.72 -13.14
CA VAL A 77 3.41 7.49 -13.62
C VAL A 77 2.87 8.81 -14.18
N GLY A 78 2.81 8.92 -15.51
CA GLY A 78 2.19 10.02 -16.25
C GLY A 78 2.36 11.43 -15.69
N ARG A 79 1.40 12.29 -15.98
CA ARG A 79 1.28 13.60 -15.35
C ARG A 79 0.30 13.51 -14.17
N LEU A 80 0.79 13.73 -12.96
CA LEU A 80 -0.03 13.71 -11.75
C LEU A 80 -0.61 15.11 -11.50
N LYS A 81 -1.94 15.24 -11.68
CA LYS A 81 -2.70 16.46 -11.34
C LYS A 81 -3.17 16.35 -9.91
N ARG A 82 -2.98 17.40 -9.13
CA ARG A 82 -3.35 17.42 -7.71
C ARG A 82 -4.71 18.09 -7.51
N TYR A 83 -5.63 17.37 -6.85
CA TYR A 83 -6.84 17.94 -6.31
C TYR A 83 -6.53 18.68 -5.01
N THR A 84 -6.94 19.94 -4.92
CA THR A 84 -6.81 20.73 -3.68
C THR A 84 -8.23 21.01 -3.17
N SER A 85 -8.59 20.41 -2.05
CA SER A 85 -9.84 20.70 -1.39
C SER A 85 -9.76 22.05 -0.68
N ASN A 86 -10.70 22.95 -0.95
CA ASN A 86 -10.82 24.23 -0.24
C ASN A 86 -11.47 24.09 1.15
N THR A 87 -11.89 22.88 1.53
CA THR A 87 -12.63 22.60 2.76
C THR A 87 -11.77 21.82 3.75
N GLN A 88 -10.90 22.50 4.48
CA GLN A 88 -10.16 21.90 5.62
C GLN A 88 -11.03 21.64 6.86
N ALA A 89 -12.24 22.18 6.92
CA ALA A 89 -13.06 22.24 8.13
C ALA A 89 -14.00 21.02 8.33
N GLU A 90 -14.25 20.19 7.30
CA GLU A 90 -15.27 19.13 7.36
C GLU A 90 -14.72 17.71 7.56
N ALA A 91 -13.42 17.55 7.83
CA ALA A 91 -12.71 16.26 7.79
C ALA A 91 -12.91 15.36 9.03
N LEU A 92 -13.96 15.56 9.83
CA LEU A 92 -14.13 14.83 11.09
C LEU A 92 -15.15 13.67 11.04
N PHE A 93 -15.79 13.40 9.91
CA PHE A 93 -16.82 12.37 9.81
C PHE A 93 -16.71 11.57 8.49
N ASP A 94 -16.99 10.26 8.53
CA ASP A 94 -16.98 9.35 7.37
C ASP A 94 -17.83 9.83 6.18
N ALA A 95 -18.98 10.46 6.45
CA ALA A 95 -19.82 11.06 5.41
C ALA A 95 -19.12 12.22 4.66
N ALA A 96 -18.20 12.91 5.32
CA ALA A 96 -17.38 13.95 4.69
C ALA A 96 -16.33 13.37 3.73
N ASP A 97 -15.77 12.21 4.05
CA ASP A 97 -14.76 11.55 3.19
C ASP A 97 -15.37 11.08 1.87
N THR A 98 -16.55 10.47 1.89
CA THR A 98 -17.27 10.07 0.66
C THR A 98 -17.58 11.27 -0.23
N LYS A 99 -18.13 12.35 0.35
CA LYS A 99 -18.41 13.58 -0.39
C LYS A 99 -17.16 14.22 -0.98
N ARG A 100 -16.04 14.20 -0.25
CA ARG A 100 -14.73 14.70 -0.75
C ARG A 100 -14.21 13.88 -1.92
N GLN A 101 -14.36 12.54 -1.87
CA GLN A 101 -13.99 11.66 -2.97
C GLN A 101 -14.84 11.92 -4.22
N GLU A 102 -16.16 12.08 -4.06
CA GLU A 102 -17.08 12.42 -5.16
C GLU A 102 -16.71 13.76 -5.81
N GLN A 103 -16.44 14.80 -5.01
CA GLN A 103 -16.01 16.11 -5.49
C GLN A 103 -14.67 16.05 -6.22
N ALA A 104 -13.70 15.30 -5.69
CA ALA A 104 -12.41 15.12 -6.32
C ALA A 104 -12.52 14.35 -7.65
N LEU A 105 -13.41 13.35 -7.71
CA LEU A 105 -13.68 12.60 -8.96
C LEU A 105 -14.37 13.47 -10.00
N ALA A 106 -15.34 14.31 -9.61
CA ALA A 106 -15.98 15.29 -10.50
C ALA A 106 -14.96 16.28 -11.05
N TRP A 107 -14.12 16.86 -10.19
CA TRP A 107 -13.01 17.72 -10.60
C TRP A 107 -12.06 17.00 -11.58
N ALA A 108 -11.68 15.76 -11.30
CA ALA A 108 -10.80 15.00 -12.18
C ALA A 108 -11.39 14.81 -13.59
N ARG A 109 -12.72 14.59 -13.70
CA ARG A 109 -13.42 14.54 -14.99
C ARG A 109 -13.32 15.87 -15.76
N GLU A 110 -13.57 16.99 -15.08
CA GLU A 110 -13.45 18.34 -15.67
C GLU A 110 -12.02 18.65 -16.15
N GLN A 111 -11.02 18.13 -15.43
CA GLN A 111 -9.60 18.30 -15.80
C GLN A 111 -9.13 17.33 -16.89
N GLY A 112 -9.99 16.46 -17.41
CA GLY A 112 -9.62 15.47 -18.42
C GLY A 112 -8.64 14.40 -17.91
N VAL A 113 -8.61 14.16 -16.60
CA VAL A 113 -7.80 13.08 -16.02
C VAL A 113 -8.32 11.73 -16.48
N ARG A 114 -7.42 10.81 -16.82
CA ARG A 114 -7.80 9.47 -17.27
C ARG A 114 -7.97 8.50 -16.11
N TYR A 115 -7.02 8.47 -15.20
CA TYR A 115 -7.02 7.52 -14.09
C TYR A 115 -6.94 8.23 -12.75
N ALA A 116 -7.63 7.67 -11.76
CA ALA A 116 -7.53 8.10 -10.38
C ALA A 116 -7.09 6.93 -9.49
N LEU A 117 -6.20 7.22 -8.54
CA LEU A 117 -5.90 6.34 -7.43
C LEU A 117 -6.78 6.74 -6.25
N GLY A 118 -7.74 5.90 -5.88
CA GLY A 118 -8.51 6.00 -4.65
C GLY A 118 -7.97 5.06 -3.58
N GLY A 119 -8.39 5.25 -2.34
CA GLY A 119 -8.01 4.35 -1.26
C GLY A 119 -8.78 4.58 0.04
N THR A 120 -8.65 3.60 0.93
CA THR A 120 -9.11 3.67 2.32
C THR A 120 -7.99 3.25 3.26
N VAL A 121 -8.01 3.79 4.47
CA VAL A 121 -7.14 3.34 5.56
C VAL A 121 -8.01 2.65 6.59
N ASP A 122 -7.78 1.35 6.75
CA ASP A 122 -8.60 0.45 7.58
C ASP A 122 -7.90 0.15 8.92
N GLU A 123 -6.58 0.26 8.98
CA GLU A 123 -5.78 0.19 10.21
C GLU A 123 -4.59 1.15 10.12
N TRP A 124 -4.36 1.95 11.20
CA TRP A 124 -3.24 2.87 11.32
C TRP A 124 -2.94 3.12 12.79
N ARG A 125 -2.23 2.19 13.43
CA ARG A 125 -1.99 2.25 14.86
C ARG A 125 -0.75 1.49 15.28
N TYR A 126 -0.32 1.71 16.52
CA TYR A 126 0.52 0.77 17.23
C TYR A 126 -0.36 -0.21 18.01
N LYS A 127 -0.11 -1.51 17.87
CA LYS A 127 -0.84 -2.55 18.61
C LYS A 127 -0.58 -2.38 20.10
N VAL A 128 -1.63 -2.60 20.91
CA VAL A 128 -1.51 -2.58 22.36
C VAL A 128 -0.78 -3.85 22.80
N GLY A 129 0.34 -3.69 23.52
CA GLY A 129 1.17 -4.78 24.03
C GLY A 129 2.53 -4.27 24.51
N VAL A 130 3.34 -5.16 25.04
CA VAL A 130 4.67 -4.82 25.58
C VAL A 130 5.59 -4.24 24.51
N ASP A 131 5.42 -4.63 23.25
CA ASP A 131 6.32 -4.28 22.15
C ASP A 131 5.79 -3.19 21.22
N GLY A 132 4.51 -2.79 21.32
CA GLY A 132 3.95 -1.67 20.56
C GLY A 132 4.20 -1.79 19.03
N GLU A 133 3.86 -2.92 18.42
CA GLU A 133 4.09 -3.16 16.99
C GLU A 133 3.24 -2.21 16.12
N PRO A 134 3.84 -1.49 15.16
CA PRO A 134 3.08 -0.70 14.20
C PRO A 134 2.29 -1.60 13.26
N ALA A 135 1.04 -1.22 12.97
CA ALA A 135 0.17 -1.93 12.04
C ALA A 135 -0.53 -0.94 11.09
N ALA A 136 -0.53 -1.26 9.80
CA ALA A 136 -1.24 -0.54 8.76
C ALA A 136 -2.10 -1.50 7.94
N GLY A 137 -3.35 -1.11 7.69
CA GLY A 137 -4.29 -1.75 6.77
C GLY A 137 -4.73 -0.73 5.73
N ILE A 138 -4.60 -1.06 4.45
CA ILE A 138 -4.84 -0.12 3.35
C ILE A 138 -5.49 -0.86 2.19
N THR A 139 -6.54 -0.27 1.63
CA THR A 139 -7.13 -0.66 0.36
C THR A 139 -6.83 0.41 -0.68
N LEU A 140 -6.40 0.01 -1.87
CA LEU A 140 -6.19 0.89 -3.03
C LEU A 140 -7.07 0.47 -4.20
N GLN A 141 -7.50 1.45 -4.99
CA GLN A 141 -8.29 1.26 -6.20
C GLN A 141 -7.77 2.12 -7.34
N ILE A 142 -7.69 1.55 -8.55
CA ILE A 142 -7.46 2.30 -9.78
C ILE A 142 -8.80 2.46 -10.47
N ILE A 143 -9.20 3.70 -10.72
CA ILE A 143 -10.50 4.09 -11.24
C ILE A 143 -10.32 4.73 -12.61
N ASP A 144 -11.09 4.33 -13.61
CA ASP A 144 -11.29 5.08 -14.84
C ASP A 144 -12.18 6.29 -14.52
N VAL A 145 -11.61 7.48 -14.62
CA VAL A 145 -12.28 8.71 -14.19
C VAL A 145 -13.52 9.01 -15.02
N GLN A 146 -13.51 8.67 -16.31
CA GLN A 146 -14.62 8.98 -17.24
C GLN A 146 -15.83 8.07 -16.99
N SER A 147 -15.61 6.76 -16.88
CA SER A 147 -16.68 5.79 -16.64
C SER A 147 -17.05 5.66 -15.16
N GLY A 148 -16.13 5.96 -14.25
CA GLY A 148 -16.25 5.66 -12.83
C GLY A 148 -15.99 4.19 -12.48
N GLU A 149 -15.57 3.37 -13.45
CA GLU A 149 -15.30 1.95 -13.26
C GLU A 149 -14.03 1.74 -12.44
N ILE A 150 -14.08 0.81 -11.48
CA ILE A 150 -12.90 0.34 -10.74
C ILE A 150 -12.18 -0.70 -11.60
N LEU A 151 -11.08 -0.29 -12.21
CA LEU A 151 -10.25 -1.15 -13.06
C LEU A 151 -9.43 -2.15 -12.27
N TRP A 152 -9.09 -1.82 -11.03
CA TRP A 152 -8.31 -2.66 -10.14
C TRP A 152 -8.56 -2.30 -8.68
N SER A 153 -8.51 -3.30 -7.83
CA SER A 153 -8.53 -3.13 -6.38
C SER A 153 -7.52 -4.08 -5.73
N GLY A 154 -6.90 -3.63 -4.66
CA GLY A 154 -6.02 -4.43 -3.82
C GLY A 154 -6.10 -3.95 -2.38
N ALA A 155 -6.24 -4.90 -1.46
CA ALA A 155 -6.26 -4.66 -0.03
C ALA A 155 -5.10 -5.39 0.63
N GLY A 156 -4.55 -4.82 1.68
CA GLY A 156 -3.48 -5.46 2.43
C GLY A 156 -3.36 -4.95 3.85
N GLY A 157 -2.82 -5.82 4.70
CA GLY A 157 -2.43 -5.53 6.08
C GLY A 157 -0.96 -5.87 6.32
N LYS A 158 -0.27 -5.03 7.05
CA LYS A 158 1.15 -5.21 7.40
C LYS A 158 1.42 -4.78 8.82
N SER A 159 2.11 -5.63 9.57
CA SER A 159 2.70 -5.25 10.86
C SER A 159 4.22 -5.11 10.72
N GLY A 160 4.77 -4.17 11.45
CA GLY A 160 6.21 -3.97 11.55
C GLY A 160 6.75 -4.50 12.88
N TRP A 161 8.07 -4.40 13.04
CA TRP A 161 8.74 -4.75 14.28
C TRP A 161 8.55 -3.67 15.34
N SER A 162 8.63 -4.07 16.60
CA SER A 162 8.80 -3.16 17.73
C SER A 162 9.83 -2.06 17.39
N ARG A 163 9.47 -0.78 17.61
CA ARG A 163 10.26 0.42 17.28
C ARG A 163 10.35 0.79 15.80
N GLU A 164 9.74 0.05 14.88
CA GLU A 164 9.62 0.51 13.51
C GLU A 164 8.63 1.68 13.43
N ALA A 165 8.89 2.65 12.56
CA ALA A 165 7.96 3.76 12.35
C ALA A 165 6.72 3.26 11.60
N LEU A 166 5.53 3.58 12.11
CA LEU A 166 4.25 3.23 11.48
C LEU A 166 4.16 3.73 10.02
N SER A 167 4.67 4.93 9.77
CA SER A 167 4.75 5.48 8.41
C SER A 167 5.61 4.65 7.46
N ALA A 168 6.69 4.02 7.96
CA ALA A 168 7.53 3.14 7.15
C ALA A 168 6.81 1.83 6.80
N VAL A 169 6.04 1.26 7.74
CA VAL A 169 5.20 0.08 7.51
C VAL A 169 4.13 0.38 6.46
N ALA A 170 3.42 1.49 6.61
CA ALA A 170 2.41 1.94 5.64
C ALA A 170 3.02 2.20 4.25
N GLN A 171 4.18 2.85 4.18
CA GLN A 171 4.88 3.09 2.91
C GLN A 171 5.27 1.77 2.21
N LYS A 172 5.74 0.77 2.95
CA LYS A 172 6.05 -0.56 2.40
C LYS A 172 4.79 -1.20 1.81
N LEU A 173 3.67 -1.17 2.57
CA LEU A 173 2.40 -1.74 2.14
C LEU A 173 1.85 -1.03 0.89
N ILE A 174 1.78 0.30 0.88
CA ILE A 174 1.32 1.09 -0.28
C ILE A 174 2.20 0.78 -1.51
N ARG A 175 3.51 0.68 -1.34
CA ARG A 175 4.44 0.32 -2.42
C ARG A 175 4.17 -1.06 -2.99
N GLU A 176 3.89 -2.05 -2.16
CA GLU A 176 3.55 -3.42 -2.57
C GLU A 176 2.23 -3.44 -3.35
N LEU A 177 1.20 -2.75 -2.88
CA LEU A 177 -0.09 -2.62 -3.57
C LEU A 177 0.05 -1.89 -4.91
N LEU A 178 0.77 -0.76 -4.96
CA LEU A 178 1.01 -0.03 -6.21
C LEU A 178 1.82 -0.86 -7.22
N ASN A 179 2.81 -1.63 -6.77
CA ASN A 179 3.55 -2.54 -7.67
C ASN A 179 2.61 -3.55 -8.31
N ALA A 180 1.62 -4.05 -7.56
CA ALA A 180 0.65 -4.99 -8.06
C ALA A 180 -0.32 -4.35 -9.08
N GLY A 181 -0.92 -3.20 -8.74
CA GLY A 181 -1.89 -2.52 -9.60
C GLY A 181 -1.28 -1.93 -10.87
N LEU A 182 -0.02 -1.48 -10.82
CA LEU A 182 0.66 -0.83 -11.94
C LEU A 182 1.53 -1.77 -12.77
N SER A 183 1.58 -3.06 -12.46
CA SER A 183 2.42 -4.02 -13.22
C SER A 183 2.00 -4.21 -14.69
N GLY A 184 0.79 -3.79 -15.06
CA GLY A 184 0.26 -3.80 -16.43
C GLY A 184 0.44 -2.50 -17.21
N ALA A 185 1.01 -1.44 -16.61
CA ALA A 185 1.28 -0.17 -17.28
C ALA A 185 2.40 -0.35 -18.32
N ARG A 186 2.12 -0.02 -19.59
CA ARG A 186 3.06 -0.08 -20.73
C ARG A 186 3.04 1.21 -21.51
#